data_cfd87f70cc46018a79e9444b494d3f2f
#
_entry.id   cfd87f70cc46018a79e9444b494d3f2f
#
_cell.length_a   1.000
_cell.length_b   1.000
_cell.length_c   1.000
_cell.angle_alpha   90.00
_cell.angle_beta   90.00
_cell.angle_gamma   90.00
#
_symmetry.space_group_name_H-M   'P 1'
#
loop_
_entity.id
_entity.type
_entity.pdbx_description
1 polymer ?
#
loop_
_entity_poly.entity_id
_entity_poly.type
_entity_poly.pdbx_seq_one_letter_code
_entity_poly.pdbx_strand_id
1 'polypeptide(L)'
;MKNIISIGWNSWLKRHKESILLFDSIAAANEIAFILNGQWDGCNGVIIAKCDEVAVNTAAKLLETTWCYQGTSKAVLDRVTTDEILRRYAMGERNFINANLRCAVLASAKLSEINLSYAKLSWADLSQANLSKADLTAADLSEANLSGADLSKAYLMRTNLTKADLQQADMRGANLSSANLSEVNLTDADLRGANLALADLRGANFNLCNLSGANLTGAKLIESDLAFAL
;
A
#
# COMPACT_ATOMS: atom_id res chain seq x y z
N MET A 1 5.14 -16.35 -17.50
CA MET A 1 3.82 -16.83 -17.99
C MET A 1 2.92 -15.61 -18.09
N LYS A 2 2.48 -15.27 -19.29
CA LYS A 2 1.87 -13.97 -19.63
C LYS A 2 0.46 -13.82 -19.07
N ASN A 3 0.16 -12.61 -18.61
CA ASN A 3 -1.10 -12.08 -18.11
C ASN A 3 -2.34 -12.42 -18.96
N ILE A 4 -2.91 -13.59 -18.76
CA ILE A 4 -4.23 -13.95 -19.29
C ILE A 4 -5.35 -13.57 -18.30
N ILE A 5 -4.96 -13.10 -17.10
CA ILE A 5 -5.88 -12.97 -15.96
C ILE A 5 -6.77 -11.71 -16.03
N SER A 6 -6.29 -10.56 -16.59
CA SER A 6 -7.04 -9.30 -16.45
C SER A 6 -8.22 -9.11 -17.41
N ILE A 7 -8.18 -9.66 -18.64
CA ILE A 7 -9.24 -9.44 -19.65
C ILE A 7 -10.42 -10.43 -19.47
N GLY A 8 -10.13 -11.65 -19.00
CA GLY A 8 -11.16 -12.67 -18.77
C GLY A 8 -12.00 -12.42 -17.51
N TRP A 9 -11.43 -11.79 -16.50
CA TRP A 9 -12.05 -11.57 -15.18
C TRP A 9 -13.25 -10.62 -15.25
N ASN A 10 -13.12 -9.48 -15.92
CA ASN A 10 -14.21 -8.51 -16.05
C ASN A 10 -15.45 -9.05 -16.75
N SER A 11 -15.26 -9.98 -17.69
CA SER A 11 -16.38 -10.60 -18.41
C SER A 11 -17.01 -11.76 -17.63
N TRP A 12 -16.22 -12.44 -16.80
CA TRP A 12 -16.64 -13.59 -16.00
C TRP A 12 -17.43 -13.14 -14.77
N LEU A 13 -16.92 -12.16 -14.00
CA LEU A 13 -17.60 -11.58 -12.84
C LEU A 13 -18.95 -10.94 -13.18
N LYS A 14 -19.12 -10.39 -14.40
CA LYS A 14 -20.41 -9.83 -14.84
C LYS A 14 -21.50 -10.88 -15.06
N ARG A 15 -21.14 -12.14 -15.28
CA ARG A 15 -22.08 -13.22 -15.57
C ARG A 15 -22.50 -14.01 -14.33
N HIS A 16 -21.73 -13.97 -13.26
CA HIS A 16 -21.97 -14.74 -12.05
C HIS A 16 -22.17 -13.79 -10.87
N LYS A 17 -23.17 -14.03 -10.05
CA LYS A 17 -23.41 -13.29 -8.80
C LYS A 17 -22.43 -13.75 -7.73
N GLU A 18 -21.15 -13.51 -7.93
CA GLU A 18 -20.12 -13.93 -7.02
C GLU A 18 -19.86 -12.90 -5.94
N SER A 19 -19.46 -13.37 -4.79
CA SER A 19 -19.12 -12.57 -3.62
C SER A 19 -17.61 -12.44 -3.50
N ILE A 20 -17.14 -11.26 -3.13
CA ILE A 20 -15.73 -11.01 -2.82
C ILE A 20 -15.61 -10.81 -1.33
N LEU A 21 -14.72 -11.57 -0.75
CA LEU A 21 -14.29 -11.49 0.66
C LEU A 21 -12.90 -10.89 0.69
N LEU A 22 -12.66 -9.90 1.55
CA LEU A 22 -11.35 -9.34 1.80
C LEU A 22 -10.86 -9.78 3.18
N PHE A 23 -9.62 -10.20 3.24
CA PHE A 23 -8.95 -10.62 4.47
C PHE A 23 -7.86 -9.61 4.84
N ASP A 24 -7.48 -9.57 6.11
CA ASP A 24 -6.41 -8.71 6.62
C ASP A 24 -5.01 -9.26 6.34
N SER A 25 -4.92 -10.49 5.79
CA SER A 25 -3.68 -11.15 5.44
C SER A 25 -3.73 -11.69 4.00
N ILE A 26 -2.72 -11.33 3.21
CA ILE A 26 -2.56 -11.85 1.83
C ILE A 26 -2.30 -13.36 1.84
N ALA A 27 -1.44 -13.83 2.74
CA ALA A 27 -1.13 -15.25 2.87
C ALA A 27 -2.38 -16.05 3.24
N ALA A 28 -3.14 -15.58 4.23
CA ALA A 28 -4.39 -16.23 4.64
C ALA A 28 -5.43 -16.21 3.52
N ALA A 29 -5.54 -15.15 2.74
CA ALA A 29 -6.48 -15.08 1.62
C ALA A 29 -6.20 -16.16 0.57
N ASN A 30 -4.93 -16.41 0.24
CA ASN A 30 -4.55 -17.46 -0.69
C ASN A 30 -4.94 -18.87 -0.19
N GLU A 31 -4.66 -19.16 1.08
CA GLU A 31 -5.02 -20.44 1.70
C GLU A 31 -6.54 -20.62 1.85
N ILE A 32 -7.25 -19.54 2.21
CA ILE A 32 -8.71 -19.55 2.31
C ILE A 32 -9.36 -19.76 0.95
N ALA A 33 -8.82 -19.20 -0.12
CA ALA A 33 -9.30 -19.47 -1.48
C ALA A 33 -9.26 -20.96 -1.78
N PHE A 34 -8.19 -21.66 -1.41
CA PHE A 34 -8.09 -23.11 -1.55
C PHE A 34 -9.13 -23.86 -0.69
N ILE A 35 -9.25 -23.48 0.60
CA ILE A 35 -10.18 -24.13 1.55
C ILE A 35 -11.65 -23.99 1.10
N LEU A 36 -12.02 -22.81 0.60
CA LEU A 36 -13.40 -22.50 0.19
C LEU A 36 -13.68 -22.83 -1.28
N ASN A 37 -12.74 -23.48 -1.99
CA ASN A 37 -12.81 -23.69 -3.43
C ASN A 37 -13.16 -22.38 -4.18
N GLY A 38 -12.62 -21.27 -3.68
CA GLY A 38 -12.73 -19.95 -4.26
C GLY A 38 -11.54 -19.63 -5.16
N GLN A 39 -11.56 -18.44 -5.72
CA GLN A 39 -10.47 -17.95 -6.54
C GLN A 39 -9.78 -16.78 -5.84
N TRP A 40 -8.48 -16.92 -5.59
CA TRP A 40 -7.67 -15.85 -5.03
C TRP A 40 -7.43 -14.75 -6.07
N ASP A 41 -7.59 -13.48 -5.67
CA ASP A 41 -7.44 -12.34 -6.57
C ASP A 41 -5.98 -11.86 -6.73
N GLY A 42 -5.02 -12.60 -6.18
CA GLY A 42 -3.60 -12.24 -6.19
C GLY A 42 -3.23 -11.21 -5.11
N CYS A 43 -4.16 -10.84 -4.26
CA CYS A 43 -4.01 -9.92 -3.13
C CYS A 43 -4.71 -10.52 -1.91
N ASN A 44 -5.44 -9.75 -1.16
CA ASN A 44 -6.16 -10.18 0.02
C ASN A 44 -7.64 -10.54 -0.24
N GLY A 45 -8.04 -10.68 -1.48
CA GLY A 45 -9.40 -11.01 -1.89
C GLY A 45 -9.58 -12.47 -2.29
N VAL A 46 -10.74 -13.02 -1.92
CA VAL A 46 -11.19 -14.34 -2.34
C VAL A 46 -12.56 -14.22 -3.00
N ILE A 47 -12.67 -14.72 -4.21
CA ILE A 47 -13.90 -14.74 -4.99
C ILE A 47 -14.56 -16.11 -4.81
N ILE A 48 -15.79 -16.14 -4.33
CA ILE A 48 -16.57 -17.36 -4.13
C ILE A 48 -17.94 -17.23 -4.80
N ALA A 49 -18.43 -18.34 -5.33
CA ALA A 49 -19.75 -18.38 -6.00
C ALA A 49 -20.92 -18.18 -5.04
N LYS A 50 -20.75 -18.62 -3.78
CA LYS A 50 -21.76 -18.47 -2.73
C LYS A 50 -21.05 -18.29 -1.39
N CYS A 51 -21.39 -17.18 -0.70
CA CYS A 51 -20.85 -16.92 0.63
C CYS A 51 -21.55 -17.83 1.66
N ASP A 52 -20.81 -18.74 2.24
CA ASP A 52 -21.17 -19.47 3.46
C ASP A 52 -20.39 -18.87 4.62
N GLU A 53 -21.03 -17.99 5.37
CA GLU A 53 -20.40 -17.26 6.48
C GLU A 53 -19.81 -18.19 7.55
N VAL A 54 -20.42 -19.36 7.78
CA VAL A 54 -19.92 -20.34 8.75
C VAL A 54 -18.60 -20.93 8.28
N ALA A 55 -18.52 -21.33 7.01
CA ALA A 55 -17.30 -21.86 6.41
C ALA A 55 -16.19 -20.80 6.37
N VAL A 56 -16.53 -19.55 6.01
CA VAL A 56 -15.57 -18.43 5.97
C VAL A 56 -15.03 -18.13 7.37
N ASN A 57 -15.90 -17.99 8.38
CA ASN A 57 -15.50 -17.75 9.76
C ASN A 57 -14.63 -18.86 10.33
N THR A 58 -14.93 -20.12 9.97
CA THR A 58 -14.14 -21.27 10.40
C THR A 58 -12.74 -21.23 9.78
N ALA A 59 -12.63 -20.98 8.49
CA ALA A 59 -11.36 -20.87 7.79
C ALA A 59 -10.54 -19.66 8.31
N ALA A 60 -11.17 -18.51 8.47
CA ALA A 60 -10.51 -17.30 9.01
C ALA A 60 -9.98 -17.51 10.43
N LYS A 61 -10.75 -18.19 11.29
CA LYS A 61 -10.30 -18.54 12.65
C LYS A 61 -9.11 -19.50 12.68
N LEU A 62 -9.08 -20.47 11.76
CA LEU A 62 -7.95 -21.41 11.65
C LEU A 62 -6.66 -20.73 11.25
N LEU A 63 -6.73 -19.66 10.47
CA LEU A 63 -5.58 -18.91 9.95
C LEU A 63 -5.35 -17.59 10.70
N GLU A 64 -6.01 -17.41 11.85
CA GLU A 64 -5.88 -16.22 12.71
C GLU A 64 -6.02 -14.88 11.95
N THR A 65 -6.95 -14.83 10.99
CA THR A 65 -7.21 -13.67 10.16
C THR A 65 -8.64 -13.15 10.34
N THR A 66 -8.88 -11.90 10.02
CA THR A 66 -10.20 -11.29 9.94
C THR A 66 -10.64 -11.08 8.49
N TRP A 67 -11.92 -10.94 8.26
CA TRP A 67 -12.45 -10.72 6.92
C TRP A 67 -13.64 -9.77 6.92
N CYS A 68 -13.89 -9.15 5.79
CA CYS A 68 -15.09 -8.36 5.56
C CYS A 68 -15.71 -8.69 4.21
N TYR A 69 -17.05 -8.61 4.17
CA TYR A 69 -17.80 -8.75 2.93
C TYR A 69 -17.81 -7.41 2.17
N GLN A 70 -17.32 -7.40 0.95
CA GLN A 70 -17.28 -6.20 0.10
C GLN A 70 -18.43 -6.13 -0.93
N GLY A 71 -19.38 -7.04 -0.86
CA GLY A 71 -20.50 -7.05 -1.81
C GLY A 71 -20.09 -7.50 -3.21
N THR A 72 -20.85 -7.08 -4.22
CA THR A 72 -20.52 -7.38 -5.61
C THR A 72 -19.35 -6.54 -6.11
N SER A 73 -18.32 -7.18 -6.45
CA SER A 73 -17.17 -6.96 -7.36
C SER A 73 -16.78 -5.56 -7.85
N LYS A 74 -17.51 -4.47 -7.61
CA LYS A 74 -17.16 -3.17 -8.20
C LYS A 74 -15.79 -2.66 -7.75
N ALA A 75 -15.46 -2.85 -6.47
CA ALA A 75 -14.17 -2.37 -5.91
C ALA A 75 -12.95 -3.12 -6.47
N VAL A 76 -13.10 -4.38 -6.89
CA VAL A 76 -12.03 -5.15 -7.55
C VAL A 76 -11.99 -4.84 -9.04
N LEU A 77 -13.14 -4.59 -9.65
CA LEU A 77 -13.24 -4.19 -11.05
C LEU A 77 -12.67 -2.79 -11.31
N ASP A 78 -12.66 -1.92 -10.30
CA ASP A 78 -12.12 -0.56 -10.39
C ASP A 78 -10.59 -0.50 -10.12
N ARG A 79 -9.92 -1.66 -9.99
CA ARG A 79 -8.45 -1.68 -9.88
C ARG A 79 -7.81 -1.23 -11.19
N VAL A 80 -6.88 -0.31 -11.05
CA VAL A 80 -5.94 0.01 -12.13
C VAL A 80 -4.84 -1.05 -12.11
N THR A 81 -4.66 -1.77 -13.20
CA THR A 81 -3.58 -2.77 -13.27
C THR A 81 -2.22 -2.09 -13.37
N THR A 82 -1.15 -2.79 -12.96
CA THR A 82 0.23 -2.32 -13.11
C THR A 82 0.54 -1.92 -14.55
N ASP A 83 0.18 -2.75 -15.52
CA ASP A 83 0.42 -2.47 -16.94
C ASP A 83 -0.33 -1.21 -17.41
N GLU A 84 -1.54 -1.01 -16.92
CA GLU A 84 -2.35 0.13 -17.31
C GLU A 84 -1.80 1.45 -16.75
N ILE A 85 -1.40 1.49 -15.46
CA ILE A 85 -0.82 2.72 -14.89
C ILE A 85 0.51 3.06 -15.56
N LEU A 86 1.38 2.06 -15.80
CA LEU A 86 2.67 2.29 -16.44
C LEU A 86 2.50 2.75 -17.89
N ARG A 87 1.56 2.18 -18.62
CA ARG A 87 1.23 2.58 -19.99
C ARG A 87 0.72 4.03 -20.04
N ARG A 88 -0.25 4.38 -19.20
CA ARG A 88 -0.83 5.74 -19.15
C ARG A 88 0.21 6.76 -18.71
N TYR A 89 1.04 6.43 -17.72
CA TYR A 89 2.14 7.29 -17.29
C TYR A 89 3.16 7.52 -18.43
N ALA A 90 3.53 6.48 -19.20
CA ALA A 90 4.42 6.58 -20.35
C ALA A 90 3.85 7.46 -21.47
N MET A 91 2.51 7.53 -21.58
CA MET A 91 1.79 8.42 -22.50
C MET A 91 1.69 9.87 -22.00
N GLY A 92 2.32 10.20 -20.86
CA GLY A 92 2.34 11.54 -20.30
C GLY A 92 1.25 11.82 -19.28
N GLU A 93 0.37 10.87 -18.96
CA GLU A 93 -0.61 11.06 -17.90
C GLU A 93 0.07 11.06 -16.53
N ARG A 94 -0.33 12.00 -15.68
CA ARG A 94 0.20 12.14 -14.32
C ARG A 94 -0.89 12.08 -13.26
N ASN A 95 -2.15 12.20 -13.64
CA ASN A 95 -3.27 12.29 -12.71
C ASN A 95 -3.93 10.93 -12.49
N PHE A 96 -3.66 10.31 -11.34
CA PHE A 96 -4.20 9.03 -10.89
C PHE A 96 -4.86 9.17 -9.50
N ILE A 97 -5.50 10.30 -9.27
CA ILE A 97 -6.23 10.58 -8.02
C ILE A 97 -7.26 9.48 -7.75
N ASN A 98 -7.33 9.04 -6.49
CA ASN A 98 -8.24 7.95 -6.04
C ASN A 98 -8.00 6.59 -6.74
N ALA A 99 -6.91 6.40 -7.47
CA ALA A 99 -6.64 5.12 -8.13
C ALA A 99 -6.63 3.96 -7.13
N ASN A 100 -7.25 2.84 -7.49
CA ASN A 100 -7.18 1.62 -6.70
C ASN A 100 -6.02 0.75 -7.22
N LEU A 101 -4.89 0.81 -6.52
CA LEU A 101 -3.62 0.16 -6.82
C LEU A 101 -3.20 -0.81 -5.69
N ARG A 102 -4.16 -1.32 -4.93
CA ARG A 102 -3.88 -2.29 -3.86
C ARG A 102 -3.15 -3.49 -4.43
N CYS A 103 -2.09 -3.91 -3.74
CA CYS A 103 -1.20 -5.02 -4.15
C CYS A 103 -0.61 -4.86 -5.57
N ALA A 104 -0.55 -3.63 -6.11
CA ALA A 104 0.09 -3.39 -7.39
C ALA A 104 1.59 -3.68 -7.31
N VAL A 105 2.16 -4.34 -8.32
CA VAL A 105 3.59 -4.60 -8.40
C VAL A 105 4.23 -3.49 -9.24
N LEU A 106 4.76 -2.48 -8.57
CA LEU A 106 5.35 -1.27 -9.16
C LEU A 106 6.84 -1.14 -8.78
N ALA A 107 7.48 -2.26 -8.45
CA ALA A 107 8.91 -2.29 -8.11
C ALA A 107 9.75 -1.69 -9.24
N SER A 108 10.67 -0.80 -8.88
CA SER A 108 11.56 -0.06 -9.79
C SER A 108 10.84 0.80 -10.84
N ALA A 109 9.54 1.06 -10.68
CA ALA A 109 8.76 1.89 -11.61
C ALA A 109 9.23 3.34 -11.59
N LYS A 110 9.28 3.97 -12.76
CA LYS A 110 9.62 5.40 -12.91
C LYS A 110 8.34 6.22 -12.89
N LEU A 111 7.96 6.76 -11.73
CA LEU A 111 6.69 7.43 -11.46
C LEU A 111 6.91 8.83 -10.85
N SER A 112 8.01 9.49 -11.20
CA SER A 112 8.28 10.84 -10.70
C SER A 112 7.16 11.83 -11.05
N GLU A 113 6.84 12.74 -10.11
CA GLU A 113 5.81 13.77 -10.29
C GLU A 113 4.39 13.22 -10.56
N ILE A 114 4.14 11.93 -10.32
CA ILE A 114 2.80 11.34 -10.44
C ILE A 114 1.88 11.86 -9.34
N ASN A 115 0.61 12.09 -9.67
CA ASN A 115 -0.42 12.41 -8.69
C ASN A 115 -1.21 11.15 -8.33
N LEU A 116 -0.97 10.64 -7.15
CA LEU A 116 -1.61 9.50 -6.50
C LEU A 116 -2.35 9.93 -5.22
N SER A 117 -2.75 11.20 -5.13
CA SER A 117 -3.49 11.67 -3.96
C SER A 117 -4.78 10.86 -3.77
N TYR A 118 -5.07 10.50 -2.52
CA TYR A 118 -6.19 9.64 -2.12
C TYR A 118 -6.18 8.22 -2.73
N ALA A 119 -5.10 7.80 -3.40
CA ALA A 119 -5.00 6.46 -3.98
C ALA A 119 -4.95 5.38 -2.89
N LYS A 120 -5.43 4.19 -3.24
CA LYS A 120 -5.35 2.99 -2.40
C LYS A 120 -4.16 2.17 -2.88
N LEU A 121 -3.10 2.14 -2.10
CA LEU A 121 -1.82 1.49 -2.40
C LEU A 121 -1.43 0.49 -1.30
N SER A 122 -2.38 0.09 -0.43
CA SER A 122 -2.09 -0.87 0.62
C SER A 122 -1.57 -2.19 0.02
N TRP A 123 -0.52 -2.74 0.67
CA TRP A 123 0.24 -3.93 0.22
C TRP A 123 0.87 -3.81 -1.18
N ALA A 124 0.97 -2.62 -1.76
CA ALA A 124 1.65 -2.45 -3.04
C ALA A 124 3.16 -2.66 -2.88
N ASP A 125 3.80 -3.27 -3.88
CA ASP A 125 5.24 -3.31 -4.00
C ASP A 125 5.72 -2.13 -4.83
N LEU A 126 6.31 -1.14 -4.16
CA LEU A 126 6.91 0.07 -4.70
C LEU A 126 8.43 0.09 -4.43
N SER A 127 9.02 -1.08 -4.14
CA SER A 127 10.44 -1.17 -3.85
C SER A 127 11.29 -0.59 -4.98
N GLN A 128 12.30 0.20 -4.66
CA GLN A 128 13.18 0.87 -5.62
C GLN A 128 12.46 1.79 -6.63
N ALA A 129 11.17 2.09 -6.44
CA ALA A 129 10.44 2.96 -7.35
C ALA A 129 10.91 4.42 -7.25
N ASN A 130 10.92 5.13 -8.36
CA ASN A 130 11.13 6.57 -8.36
C ASN A 130 9.78 7.28 -8.23
N LEU A 131 9.51 7.80 -7.05
CA LEU A 131 8.34 8.61 -6.67
C LEU A 131 8.75 10.04 -6.30
N SER A 132 9.91 10.49 -6.78
CA SER A 132 10.39 11.85 -6.47
C SER A 132 9.37 12.90 -6.89
N LYS A 133 9.08 13.83 -5.98
CA LYS A 133 8.05 14.87 -6.13
C LYS A 133 6.62 14.36 -6.40
N ALA A 134 6.34 13.07 -6.20
CA ALA A 134 4.99 12.54 -6.34
C ALA A 134 4.04 13.17 -5.32
N ASP A 135 2.77 13.32 -5.70
CA ASP A 135 1.70 13.69 -4.77
C ASP A 135 0.99 12.41 -4.28
N LEU A 136 1.27 12.06 -3.03
CA LEU A 136 0.70 10.94 -2.29
C LEU A 136 -0.19 11.43 -1.15
N THR A 137 -0.63 12.70 -1.20
CA THR A 137 -1.45 13.31 -0.15
C THR A 137 -2.68 12.44 0.16
N ALA A 138 -2.86 12.12 1.43
CA ALA A 138 -3.96 11.30 1.93
C ALA A 138 -4.11 9.91 1.24
N ALA A 139 -3.07 9.40 0.60
CA ALA A 139 -3.06 8.04 0.06
C ALA A 139 -2.98 7.00 1.18
N ASP A 140 -3.46 5.79 0.92
CA ASP A 140 -3.31 4.64 1.80
C ASP A 140 -2.18 3.74 1.29
N LEU A 141 -1.03 3.81 1.96
CA LEU A 141 0.18 3.02 1.74
C LEU A 141 0.43 2.03 2.90
N SER A 142 -0.62 1.69 3.67
CA SER A 142 -0.47 0.75 4.78
C SER A 142 0.10 -0.59 4.30
N GLU A 143 1.10 -1.09 5.01
CA GLU A 143 1.80 -2.35 4.72
C GLU A 143 2.43 -2.43 3.31
N ALA A 144 2.61 -1.28 2.64
CA ALA A 144 3.30 -1.23 1.35
C ALA A 144 4.82 -1.41 1.51
N ASN A 145 5.44 -2.04 0.52
CA ASN A 145 6.89 -2.13 0.41
C ASN A 145 7.42 -0.92 -0.40
N LEU A 146 8.08 -0.01 0.26
CA LEU A 146 8.74 1.18 -0.32
C LEU A 146 10.26 1.13 -0.11
N SER A 147 10.83 -0.07 0.15
CA SER A 147 12.25 -0.21 0.44
C SER A 147 13.11 0.31 -0.72
N GLY A 148 14.07 1.19 -0.40
CA GLY A 148 14.92 1.84 -1.37
C GLY A 148 14.23 2.77 -2.37
N ALA A 149 12.96 3.12 -2.17
CA ALA A 149 12.26 4.04 -3.06
C ALA A 149 12.80 5.47 -2.96
N ASP A 150 12.79 6.20 -4.08
CA ASP A 150 13.05 7.63 -4.10
C ASP A 150 11.74 8.40 -3.90
N LEU A 151 11.54 8.91 -2.70
CA LEU A 151 10.43 9.78 -2.29
C LEU A 151 10.91 11.23 -2.05
N SER A 152 12.07 11.59 -2.59
CA SER A 152 12.64 12.91 -2.38
C SER A 152 11.66 14.01 -2.84
N LYS A 153 11.42 14.99 -1.94
CA LYS A 153 10.48 16.09 -2.16
C LYS A 153 9.03 15.68 -2.47
N ALA A 154 8.66 14.42 -2.18
CA ALA A 154 7.28 13.96 -2.35
C ALA A 154 6.33 14.62 -1.33
N TYR A 155 5.06 14.73 -1.69
CA TYR A 155 3.99 15.23 -0.82
C TYR A 155 3.25 14.03 -0.21
N LEU A 156 3.48 13.78 1.07
CA LEU A 156 2.94 12.66 1.85
C LEU A 156 2.06 13.16 3.02
N MET A 157 1.48 14.34 2.87
CA MET A 157 0.62 14.92 3.91
C MET A 157 -0.59 14.01 4.17
N ARG A 158 -0.85 13.69 5.45
CA ARG A 158 -1.97 12.85 5.89
C ARG A 158 -1.98 11.44 5.28
N THR A 159 -0.89 10.99 4.69
CA THR A 159 -0.75 9.64 4.13
C THR A 159 -0.78 8.61 5.25
N ASN A 160 -1.42 7.49 5.03
CA ASN A 160 -1.36 6.32 5.89
C ASN A 160 -0.18 5.42 5.46
N LEU A 161 0.87 5.37 6.28
CA LEU A 161 2.07 4.54 6.09
C LEU A 161 2.21 3.49 7.21
N THR A 162 1.12 3.18 7.92
CA THR A 162 1.15 2.20 9.02
C THR A 162 1.77 0.90 8.56
N LYS A 163 2.81 0.43 9.27
CA LYS A 163 3.55 -0.82 8.99
C LYS A 163 4.20 -0.89 7.60
N ALA A 164 4.32 0.22 6.89
CA ALA A 164 5.03 0.22 5.61
C ALA A 164 6.53 -0.04 5.82
N ASP A 165 7.17 -0.65 4.83
CA ASP A 165 8.62 -0.80 4.78
C ASP A 165 9.24 0.33 3.96
N LEU A 166 9.94 1.25 4.63
CA LEU A 166 10.67 2.38 4.06
C LEU A 166 12.18 2.23 4.27
N GLN A 167 12.66 1.00 4.48
CA GLN A 167 14.08 0.74 4.65
C GLN A 167 14.88 1.31 3.47
N GLN A 168 15.93 2.06 3.75
CA GLN A 168 16.81 2.69 2.75
C GLN A 168 16.09 3.65 1.78
N ALA A 169 14.88 4.11 2.07
CA ALA A 169 14.19 5.06 1.24
C ALA A 169 14.83 6.46 1.30
N ASP A 170 14.89 7.14 0.17
CA ASP A 170 15.27 8.56 0.10
C ASP A 170 14.03 9.44 0.25
N MET A 171 13.88 10.05 1.42
CA MET A 171 12.76 10.95 1.75
C MET A 171 13.23 12.39 1.99
N ARG A 172 14.38 12.77 1.45
CA ARG A 172 14.95 14.12 1.65
C ARG A 172 13.99 15.20 1.20
N GLY A 173 13.69 16.11 2.14
CA GLY A 173 12.78 17.24 1.89
C GLY A 173 11.34 16.83 1.62
N ALA A 174 10.93 15.59 1.86
CA ALA A 174 9.56 15.13 1.73
C ALA A 174 8.64 15.81 2.77
N ASN A 175 7.39 16.00 2.43
CA ASN A 175 6.39 16.55 3.35
C ASN A 175 5.47 15.45 3.89
N LEU A 176 5.74 15.00 5.10
CA LEU A 176 5.00 13.97 5.84
C LEU A 176 4.11 14.56 6.95
N SER A 177 3.78 15.84 6.86
CA SER A 177 3.02 16.48 7.93
C SER A 177 1.67 15.79 8.15
N SER A 178 1.38 15.49 9.43
CA SER A 178 0.19 14.75 9.87
C SER A 178 0.06 13.33 9.26
N ALA A 179 1.09 12.76 8.69
CA ALA A 179 1.08 11.37 8.21
C ALA A 179 1.04 10.38 9.37
N ASN A 180 0.45 9.22 9.13
CA ASN A 180 0.49 8.10 10.07
C ASN A 180 1.63 7.16 9.67
N LEU A 181 2.72 7.17 10.45
CA LEU A 181 3.91 6.34 10.31
C LEU A 181 4.03 5.34 11.48
N SER A 182 2.92 4.98 12.12
CA SER A 182 2.97 4.04 13.23
C SER A 182 3.49 2.67 12.76
N GLU A 183 4.39 2.09 13.54
CA GLU A 183 5.03 0.79 13.29
C GLU A 183 5.79 0.71 11.93
N VAL A 184 6.13 1.84 11.32
CA VAL A 184 6.89 1.90 10.06
C VAL A 184 8.34 1.46 10.25
N ASN A 185 8.92 0.80 9.25
CA ASN A 185 10.34 0.51 9.21
C ASN A 185 11.10 1.61 8.45
N LEU A 186 11.87 2.43 9.15
CA LEU A 186 12.71 3.52 8.62
C LEU A 186 14.21 3.19 8.70
N THR A 187 14.59 1.92 8.84
CA THR A 187 15.99 1.52 8.94
C THR A 187 16.79 2.05 7.74
N ASP A 188 17.92 2.73 8.00
CA ASP A 188 18.78 3.34 6.97
C ASP A 188 18.08 4.39 6.07
N ALA A 189 16.87 4.86 6.38
CA ALA A 189 16.18 5.87 5.57
C ALA A 189 16.80 7.26 5.70
N ASP A 190 16.77 8.05 4.64
CA ASP A 190 17.24 9.44 4.62
C ASP A 190 16.09 10.43 4.67
N LEU A 191 15.82 10.97 5.85
CA LEU A 191 14.78 11.97 6.14
C LEU A 191 15.33 13.39 6.30
N ARG A 192 16.53 13.69 5.78
CA ARG A 192 17.14 15.01 5.92
C ARG A 192 16.24 16.10 5.37
N GLY A 193 15.95 17.09 6.25
CA GLY A 193 15.09 18.22 5.90
C GLY A 193 13.61 17.87 5.65
N ALA A 194 13.18 16.65 5.96
CA ALA A 194 11.78 16.26 5.82
C ALA A 194 10.89 16.98 6.85
N ASN A 195 9.64 17.23 6.48
CA ASN A 195 8.64 17.79 7.38
C ASN A 195 7.75 16.69 7.97
N LEU A 196 7.99 16.35 9.23
CA LEU A 196 7.25 15.36 10.02
C LEU A 196 6.33 16.01 11.07
N ALA A 197 6.03 17.31 10.92
CA ALA A 197 5.19 18.00 11.88
C ALA A 197 3.85 17.30 12.07
N LEU A 198 3.47 17.06 13.34
CA LEU A 198 2.23 16.37 13.72
C LEU A 198 2.12 14.91 13.23
N ALA A 199 3.17 14.31 12.71
CA ALA A 199 3.16 12.91 12.27
C ALA A 199 3.03 11.95 13.47
N ASP A 200 2.41 10.80 13.24
CA ASP A 200 2.35 9.72 14.23
C ASP A 200 3.45 8.70 13.94
N LEU A 201 4.47 8.67 14.77
CA LEU A 201 5.69 7.86 14.62
C LEU A 201 5.81 6.78 15.71
N ARG A 202 4.73 6.48 16.42
CA ARG A 202 4.74 5.50 17.51
C ARG A 202 5.09 4.10 17.01
N GLY A 203 6.09 3.48 17.62
CA GLY A 203 6.57 2.16 17.23
C GLY A 203 7.36 2.14 15.92
N ALA A 204 7.70 3.29 15.36
CA ALA A 204 8.55 3.38 14.18
C ALA A 204 9.99 2.91 14.50
N ASN A 205 10.61 2.20 13.58
CA ASN A 205 12.00 1.77 13.69
C ASN A 205 12.91 2.79 12.97
N PHE A 206 13.69 3.57 13.74
CA PHE A 206 14.62 4.59 13.26
C PHE A 206 16.08 4.13 13.20
N ASN A 207 16.37 2.84 13.25
CA ASN A 207 17.75 2.37 13.27
C ASN A 207 18.52 2.91 12.06
N LEU A 208 19.63 3.63 12.32
CA LEU A 208 20.46 4.29 11.31
C LEU A 208 19.73 5.31 10.40
N CYS A 209 18.52 5.73 10.77
CA CYS A 209 17.77 6.73 10.02
C CYS A 209 18.38 8.11 10.18
N ASN A 210 18.56 8.86 9.09
CA ASN A 210 19.08 10.23 9.12
C ASN A 210 17.96 11.27 9.20
N LEU A 211 17.81 11.89 10.36
CA LEU A 211 16.81 12.94 10.65
C LEU A 211 17.40 14.36 10.65
N SER A 212 18.63 14.57 10.15
CA SER A 212 19.27 15.89 10.19
C SER A 212 18.41 16.98 9.55
N GLY A 213 18.05 17.99 10.34
CA GLY A 213 17.22 19.10 9.88
C GLY A 213 15.75 18.76 9.62
N ALA A 214 15.29 17.57 10.01
CA ALA A 214 13.87 17.21 9.94
C ALA A 214 13.05 18.01 10.96
N ASN A 215 11.84 18.39 10.58
CA ASN A 215 10.89 19.07 11.46
C ASN A 215 9.96 18.05 12.16
N LEU A 216 10.18 17.81 13.43
CA LEU A 216 9.39 16.90 14.27
C LEU A 216 8.38 17.63 15.18
N THR A 217 8.05 18.89 14.91
CA THR A 217 7.18 19.69 15.77
C THR A 217 5.82 19.02 15.98
N GLY A 218 5.52 18.66 17.23
CA GLY A 218 4.26 18.01 17.60
C GLY A 218 4.11 16.57 17.08
N ALA A 219 5.15 15.95 16.57
CA ALA A 219 5.13 14.55 16.21
C ALA A 219 4.94 13.66 17.45
N LYS A 220 4.22 12.55 17.29
CA LYS A 220 3.98 11.57 18.36
C LYS A 220 5.03 10.47 18.25
N LEU A 221 6.00 10.46 19.15
CA LEU A 221 7.06 9.46 19.23
C LEU A 221 7.49 9.33 20.71
N ILE A 222 8.21 8.28 21.02
CA ILE A 222 8.85 8.08 22.31
C ILE A 222 10.34 8.41 22.13
N GLU A 223 10.94 9.18 23.06
CA GLU A 223 12.35 9.60 22.93
C GLU A 223 13.32 8.43 22.78
N SER A 224 13.00 7.26 23.38
CA SER A 224 13.80 6.05 23.23
C SER A 224 13.86 5.53 21.78
N ASP A 225 12.88 5.85 20.95
CA ASP A 225 12.82 5.38 19.55
C ASP A 225 13.87 6.10 18.70
N LEU A 226 14.32 7.29 19.13
CA LEU A 226 15.36 8.07 18.45
C LEU A 226 16.78 7.71 18.87
N ALA A 227 16.98 6.81 19.84
CA ALA A 227 18.28 6.50 20.40
C ALA A 227 19.31 5.95 19.37
N PHE A 228 18.83 5.45 18.26
CA PHE A 228 19.65 4.87 17.18
C PHE A 228 19.54 5.64 15.85
N ALA A 229 18.85 6.79 15.84
CA ALA A 229 18.83 7.70 14.70
C ALA A 229 20.14 8.49 14.57
N LEU A 230 20.50 8.89 13.34
CA LEU A 230 21.71 9.66 13.01
C LEU A 230 21.41 11.17 12.95
#